data_154ad4bd2941b46614a418d324f24955
#
_entry.id   154ad4bd2941b46614a418d324f24955
#
_cell.length_a   1.000
_cell.length_b   1.000
_cell.length_c   1.000
_cell.angle_alpha   90.00
_cell.angle_beta   90.00
_cell.angle_gamma   90.00
#
_symmetry.space_group_name_H-M   'P 1'
#
loop_
_entity.id
_entity.type
_entity.pdbx_description
1 polymer ?
#
loop_
_entity_poly.entity_id
_entity_poly.type
_entity_poly.pdbx_seq_one_letter_code
_entity_poly.pdbx_strand_id
1 'polypeptide(L)'
;MLIPAFARKFALTAHVTTSVGWMGAVACFLALAIGGLASPRPAQVQAAYVGMELVCWAVIVPLSLLSPVTGVAQSLWTPWRLVKHYWVLIKLLVTLPCTAILLLHMLPTARLAAAATQDRLDDPAMHDLRIQLVADSAVAVAALLFTTVLAVYKPQGTTSRSEPMPAWVKWLRGLALAGAAAFALAHLLDGGMGQHGVH
;
A
#
# COMPACT_ATOMS: atom_id res chain seq x y z
N MET A 1 33.88 0.75 6.54
CA MET A 1 33.55 0.20 7.87
C MET A 1 32.71 -1.04 7.70
N LEU A 2 33.17 -2.19 8.21
CA LEU A 2 32.41 -3.44 8.17
C LEU A 2 31.43 -3.43 9.35
N ILE A 3 30.14 -3.35 9.07
CA ILE A 3 29.11 -3.39 10.11
C ILE A 3 29.10 -4.78 10.76
N PRO A 4 29.02 -4.89 12.10
CA PRO A 4 28.99 -6.16 12.81
C PRO A 4 27.89 -7.09 12.29
N ALA A 5 28.18 -8.40 12.24
CA ALA A 5 27.22 -9.41 11.77
C ALA A 5 25.89 -9.36 12.56
N PHE A 6 25.94 -9.05 13.85
CA PHE A 6 24.75 -8.85 14.69
C PHE A 6 23.85 -7.73 14.18
N ALA A 7 24.42 -6.55 13.88
CA ALA A 7 23.64 -5.40 13.41
C ALA A 7 22.95 -5.68 12.06
N ARG A 8 23.61 -6.42 11.15
CA ARG A 8 22.99 -6.83 9.90
C ARG A 8 21.83 -7.81 10.11
N LYS A 9 21.97 -8.78 11.02
CA LYS A 9 20.89 -9.72 11.35
C LYS A 9 19.73 -8.99 12.01
N PHE A 10 20.00 -8.07 12.93
CA PHE A 10 18.98 -7.25 13.57
C PHE A 10 18.20 -6.40 12.56
N ALA A 11 18.90 -5.70 11.66
CA ALA A 11 18.24 -4.90 10.61
C ALA A 11 17.39 -5.75 9.67
N LEU A 12 17.85 -6.94 9.30
CA LEU A 12 17.08 -7.88 8.50
C LEU A 12 15.82 -8.33 9.23
N THR A 13 15.95 -8.75 10.50
CA THR A 13 14.81 -9.17 11.32
C THR A 13 13.79 -8.03 11.47
N ALA A 14 14.25 -6.83 11.82
CA ALA A 14 13.40 -5.65 11.96
C ALA A 14 12.64 -5.36 10.65
N HIS A 15 13.34 -5.36 9.51
CA HIS A 15 12.71 -5.12 8.21
C HIS A 15 11.70 -6.20 7.83
N VAL A 16 12.03 -7.48 8.01
CA VAL A 16 11.10 -8.59 7.72
C VAL A 16 9.88 -8.51 8.61
N THR A 17 10.07 -8.30 9.92
CA THR A 17 8.96 -8.19 10.89
C THR A 17 8.03 -7.03 10.55
N THR A 18 8.58 -5.84 10.27
CA THR A 18 7.77 -4.65 9.93
C THR A 18 7.04 -4.81 8.59
N SER A 19 7.69 -5.41 7.58
CA SER A 19 7.10 -5.58 6.25
C SER A 19 6.00 -6.64 6.24
N VAL A 20 6.23 -7.80 6.87
CA VAL A 20 5.23 -8.87 6.96
C VAL A 20 4.09 -8.46 7.89
N GLY A 21 4.42 -7.80 9.01
CA GLY A 21 3.43 -7.25 9.93
C GLY A 21 2.52 -6.23 9.26
N TRP A 22 3.10 -5.31 8.45
CA TRP A 22 2.33 -4.35 7.68
C TRP A 22 1.37 -5.02 6.70
N MET A 23 1.88 -5.98 5.90
CA MET A 23 1.06 -6.74 4.97
C MET A 23 -0.09 -7.48 5.67
N GLY A 24 0.19 -8.14 6.81
CA GLY A 24 -0.83 -8.82 7.60
C GLY A 24 -1.89 -7.86 8.17
N ALA A 25 -1.46 -6.70 8.66
CA ALA A 25 -2.38 -5.69 9.18
C ALA A 25 -3.29 -5.10 8.09
N VAL A 26 -2.76 -4.85 6.87
CA VAL A 26 -3.58 -4.40 5.73
C VAL A 26 -4.54 -5.51 5.27
N ALA A 27 -4.14 -6.77 5.32
CA ALA A 27 -5.04 -7.89 5.04
C ALA A 27 -6.19 -8.00 6.07
N CYS A 28 -5.89 -7.78 7.35
CA CYS A 28 -6.92 -7.68 8.39
C CYS A 28 -7.86 -6.48 8.16
N PHE A 29 -7.31 -5.34 7.78
CA PHE A 29 -8.09 -4.14 7.43
C PHE A 29 -9.03 -4.42 6.27
N LEU A 30 -8.55 -5.08 5.19
CA LEU A 30 -9.37 -5.50 4.06
C LEU A 30 -10.51 -6.45 4.49
N ALA A 31 -10.21 -7.42 5.36
CA ALA A 31 -11.23 -8.35 5.87
C ALA A 31 -12.32 -7.60 6.67
N LEU A 32 -11.94 -6.63 7.50
CA LEU A 32 -12.88 -5.77 8.23
C LEU A 32 -13.69 -4.89 7.26
N ALA A 33 -13.07 -4.32 6.22
CA ALA A 33 -13.73 -3.50 5.22
C ALA A 33 -14.81 -4.31 4.46
N ILE A 34 -14.47 -5.52 4.01
CA ILE A 34 -15.43 -6.44 3.36
C ILE A 34 -16.54 -6.83 4.34
N GLY A 35 -16.19 -7.18 5.59
CA GLY A 35 -17.16 -7.54 6.61
C GLY A 35 -18.13 -6.40 6.95
N GLY A 36 -17.61 -5.17 7.05
CA GLY A 36 -18.42 -3.96 7.27
C GLY A 36 -19.34 -3.64 6.08
N LEU A 37 -18.88 -3.87 4.84
CA LEU A 37 -19.68 -3.63 3.64
C LEU A 37 -20.78 -4.68 3.44
N ALA A 38 -20.50 -5.95 3.71
CA ALA A 38 -21.37 -7.08 3.40
C ALA A 38 -22.29 -7.52 4.55
N SER A 39 -22.03 -7.10 5.79
CA SER A 39 -22.81 -7.57 6.94
C SER A 39 -24.20 -6.95 7.00
N PRO A 40 -25.24 -7.75 7.21
CA PRO A 40 -26.61 -7.25 7.46
C PRO A 40 -26.84 -6.82 8.93
N ARG A 41 -25.84 -6.99 9.80
CA ARG A 41 -25.97 -6.72 11.26
C ARG A 41 -25.34 -5.37 11.62
N PRO A 42 -26.11 -4.36 12.05
CA PRO A 42 -25.59 -3.01 12.36
C PRO A 42 -24.45 -3.03 13.39
N ALA A 43 -24.55 -3.82 14.45
CA ALA A 43 -23.49 -3.93 15.46
C ALA A 43 -22.18 -4.48 14.90
N GLN A 44 -22.25 -5.38 13.92
CA GLN A 44 -21.06 -5.95 13.27
C GLN A 44 -20.42 -4.94 12.30
N VAL A 45 -21.24 -4.17 11.59
CA VAL A 45 -20.81 -3.08 10.73
C VAL A 45 -20.08 -2.00 11.54
N GLN A 46 -20.69 -1.57 12.66
CA GLN A 46 -20.06 -0.61 13.55
C GLN A 46 -18.72 -1.11 14.12
N ALA A 47 -18.69 -2.36 14.63
CA ALA A 47 -17.48 -2.97 15.16
C ALA A 47 -16.36 -3.06 14.10
N ALA A 48 -16.72 -3.36 12.84
CA ALA A 48 -15.76 -3.44 11.74
C ALA A 48 -15.09 -2.08 11.47
N TYR A 49 -15.86 -0.99 11.32
CA TYR A 49 -15.27 0.32 11.00
C TYR A 49 -14.53 0.96 12.17
N VAL A 50 -14.99 0.77 13.41
CA VAL A 50 -14.26 1.19 14.61
C VAL A 50 -12.95 0.39 14.74
N GLY A 51 -13.00 -0.93 14.48
CA GLY A 51 -11.82 -1.79 14.47
C GLY A 51 -10.83 -1.41 13.37
N MET A 52 -11.30 -1.03 12.18
CA MET A 52 -10.45 -0.53 11.08
C MET A 52 -9.69 0.72 11.49
N GLU A 53 -10.33 1.69 12.12
CA GLU A 53 -9.68 2.91 12.60
C GLU A 53 -8.59 2.59 13.62
N LEU A 54 -8.90 1.73 14.61
CA LEU A 54 -7.95 1.31 15.63
C LEU A 54 -6.72 0.61 15.01
N VAL A 55 -6.94 -0.39 14.14
CA VAL A 55 -5.86 -1.13 13.47
C VAL A 55 -5.04 -0.20 12.60
N CYS A 56 -5.66 0.76 11.94
CA CYS A 56 -4.98 1.71 11.08
C CYS A 56 -4.00 2.57 11.89
N TRP A 57 -4.44 3.21 12.97
CA TRP A 57 -3.60 4.07 13.79
C TRP A 57 -2.57 3.31 14.63
N ALA A 58 -2.97 2.21 15.26
CA ALA A 58 -2.12 1.50 16.20
C ALA A 58 -1.11 0.57 15.52
N VAL A 59 -1.41 0.05 14.32
CA VAL A 59 -0.61 -1.00 13.69
C VAL A 59 -0.14 -0.60 12.30
N ILE A 60 -1.07 -0.23 11.39
CA ILE A 60 -0.72 -0.01 9.98
C ILE A 60 0.19 1.21 9.82
N VAL A 61 -0.14 2.35 10.42
CA VAL A 61 0.66 3.58 10.33
C VAL A 61 2.09 3.36 10.84
N PRO A 62 2.32 2.88 12.07
CA PRO A 62 3.67 2.64 12.54
C PRO A 62 4.47 1.68 11.65
N LEU A 63 3.87 0.56 11.24
CA LEU A 63 4.56 -0.43 10.41
C LEU A 63 4.83 0.07 8.99
N SER A 64 3.93 0.88 8.41
CA SER A 64 4.12 1.48 7.08
C SER A 64 5.25 2.50 7.04
N LEU A 65 5.54 3.16 8.15
CA LEU A 65 6.68 4.07 8.30
C LEU A 65 7.98 3.32 8.62
N LEU A 66 7.91 2.33 9.51
CA LEU A 66 9.09 1.56 9.92
C LEU A 66 9.60 0.63 8.81
N SER A 67 8.72 0.08 7.97
CA SER A 67 9.11 -0.82 6.90
C SER A 67 10.06 -0.17 5.87
N PRO A 68 9.76 0.99 5.26
CA PRO A 68 10.71 1.65 4.37
C PRO A 68 11.98 2.13 5.08
N VAL A 69 11.89 2.62 6.32
CA VAL A 69 13.05 3.07 7.09
C VAL A 69 14.01 1.91 7.33
N THR A 70 13.52 0.78 7.84
CA THR A 70 14.34 -0.43 8.07
C THR A 70 14.85 -1.03 6.76
N GLY A 71 14.07 -0.95 5.67
CA GLY A 71 14.47 -1.41 4.34
C GLY A 71 15.60 -0.57 3.75
N VAL A 72 15.54 0.74 3.89
CA VAL A 72 16.64 1.65 3.49
C VAL A 72 17.88 1.36 4.31
N ALA A 73 17.77 1.30 5.64
CA ALA A 73 18.90 0.97 6.51
C ALA A 73 19.56 -0.37 6.12
N GLN A 74 18.75 -1.41 5.92
CA GLN A 74 19.24 -2.72 5.48
C GLN A 74 19.92 -2.65 4.12
N SER A 75 19.38 -1.92 3.14
CA SER A 75 19.96 -1.84 1.80
C SER A 75 21.29 -1.09 1.78
N LEU A 76 21.47 -0.10 2.65
CA LEU A 76 22.74 0.62 2.81
C LEU A 76 23.82 -0.27 3.45
N TRP A 77 23.42 -1.20 4.32
CA TRP A 77 24.31 -2.09 5.07
C TRP A 77 24.60 -3.42 4.35
N THR A 78 24.07 -3.62 3.17
CA THR A 78 24.25 -4.83 2.37
C THR A 78 24.88 -4.51 1.01
N PRO A 79 25.48 -5.51 0.32
CA PRO A 79 26.03 -5.33 -1.05
C PRO A 79 24.98 -4.89 -2.07
N TRP A 80 23.68 -5.06 -1.75
CA TRP A 80 22.59 -4.76 -2.66
C TRP A 80 22.43 -3.29 -2.97
N ARG A 81 22.79 -2.39 -2.06
CA ARG A 81 22.66 -0.93 -2.16
C ARG A 81 21.28 -0.47 -2.68
N LEU A 82 20.84 0.72 -2.31
CA LEU A 82 19.50 1.21 -2.57
C LEU A 82 19.14 1.28 -4.06
N VAL A 83 20.10 1.68 -4.90
CA VAL A 83 19.88 1.96 -6.32
C VAL A 83 20.67 1.04 -7.27
N LYS A 84 21.41 0.06 -6.74
CA LYS A 84 22.26 -0.83 -7.55
C LYS A 84 21.46 -1.91 -8.29
N HIS A 85 20.34 -2.35 -7.73
CA HIS A 85 19.53 -3.43 -8.28
C HIS A 85 18.10 -2.96 -8.54
N TYR A 86 17.54 -3.30 -9.70
CA TYR A 86 16.18 -2.92 -10.08
C TYR A 86 15.14 -3.38 -9.08
N TRP A 87 15.25 -4.61 -8.54
CA TRP A 87 14.26 -5.13 -7.59
C TRP A 87 14.19 -4.32 -6.27
N VAL A 88 15.32 -3.77 -5.80
CA VAL A 88 15.35 -2.90 -4.61
C VAL A 88 14.68 -1.57 -4.91
N LEU A 89 15.04 -0.97 -6.06
CA LEU A 89 14.49 0.31 -6.49
C LEU A 89 12.98 0.23 -6.71
N ILE A 90 12.49 -0.82 -7.37
CA ILE A 90 11.06 -1.02 -7.62
C ILE A 90 10.30 -1.19 -6.31
N LYS A 91 10.84 -1.96 -5.35
CA LYS A 91 10.24 -2.06 -4.02
C LYS A 91 10.07 -0.69 -3.36
N LEU A 92 11.11 0.14 -3.40
CA LEU A 92 11.04 1.49 -2.83
C LEU A 92 10.00 2.35 -3.53
N LEU A 93 9.97 2.31 -4.88
CA LEU A 93 9.01 3.05 -5.70
C LEU A 93 7.55 2.58 -5.52
N VAL A 94 7.33 1.37 -5.06
CA VAL A 94 5.98 0.86 -4.72
C VAL A 94 5.63 1.20 -3.27
N THR A 95 6.55 0.98 -2.32
CA THR A 95 6.24 1.15 -0.89
C THR A 95 6.05 2.61 -0.49
N LEU A 96 6.81 3.56 -1.04
CA LEU A 96 6.65 4.97 -0.70
C LEU A 96 5.29 5.55 -1.11
N PRO A 97 4.80 5.37 -2.35
CA PRO A 97 3.44 5.78 -2.71
C PRO A 97 2.36 5.05 -1.90
N CYS A 98 2.51 3.75 -1.64
CA CYS A 98 1.56 3.02 -0.79
C CYS A 98 1.48 3.63 0.62
N THR A 99 2.61 4.01 1.23
CA THR A 99 2.62 4.70 2.53
C THR A 99 1.96 6.07 2.44
N ALA A 100 2.25 6.85 1.39
CA ALA A 100 1.65 8.17 1.20
C ALA A 100 0.12 8.09 1.03
N ILE A 101 -0.36 7.19 0.17
CA ILE A 101 -1.79 6.95 -0.06
C ILE A 101 -2.46 6.50 1.24
N LEU A 102 -1.84 5.60 1.99
CA LEU A 102 -2.34 5.16 3.29
C LEU A 102 -2.56 6.35 4.24
N LEU A 103 -1.57 7.24 4.38
CA LEU A 103 -1.68 8.40 5.25
C LEU A 103 -2.82 9.34 4.82
N LEU A 104 -3.09 9.47 3.52
CA LEU A 104 -4.24 10.22 3.00
C LEU A 104 -5.57 9.56 3.35
N HIS A 105 -5.61 8.21 3.49
CA HIS A 105 -6.83 7.47 3.84
C HIS A 105 -7.14 7.44 5.34
N MET A 106 -6.29 8.04 6.19
CA MET A 106 -6.54 8.11 7.63
C MET A 106 -7.81 8.88 7.97
N LEU A 107 -8.00 10.07 7.36
CA LEU A 107 -9.19 10.89 7.57
C LEU A 107 -10.48 10.22 7.05
N PRO A 108 -10.54 9.67 5.83
CA PRO A 108 -11.66 8.87 5.36
C PRO A 108 -12.04 7.72 6.29
N THR A 109 -11.05 6.96 6.80
CA THR A 109 -11.29 5.85 7.72
C THR A 109 -11.90 6.33 9.04
N ALA A 110 -11.39 7.42 9.64
CA ALA A 110 -11.92 8.01 10.85
C ALA A 110 -13.36 8.55 10.66
N ARG A 111 -13.64 9.18 9.51
CA ARG A 111 -15.00 9.64 9.17
C ARG A 111 -15.99 8.49 9.12
N LEU A 112 -15.60 7.36 8.52
CA LEU A 112 -16.45 6.18 8.41
C LEU A 112 -16.70 5.54 9.78
N ALA A 113 -15.69 5.46 10.65
CA ALA A 113 -15.84 4.99 12.02
C ALA A 113 -16.80 5.90 12.83
N ALA A 114 -16.66 7.21 12.70
CA ALA A 114 -17.57 8.18 13.34
C ALA A 114 -18.99 8.06 12.78
N ALA A 115 -19.19 7.92 11.48
CA ALA A 115 -20.51 7.71 10.88
C ALA A 115 -21.16 6.41 11.37
N ALA A 116 -20.37 5.34 11.52
CA ALA A 116 -20.84 4.06 12.01
C ALA A 116 -21.32 4.12 13.47
N THR A 117 -20.66 4.94 14.31
CA THR A 117 -21.08 5.13 15.71
C THR A 117 -22.31 6.04 15.86
N GLN A 118 -22.59 6.87 14.85
CA GLN A 118 -23.71 7.81 14.82
C GLN A 118 -24.93 7.30 14.03
N ASP A 119 -24.90 6.06 13.57
CA ASP A 119 -25.93 5.43 12.69
C ASP A 119 -26.20 6.24 11.41
N ARG A 120 -25.13 6.76 10.78
CA ARG A 120 -25.18 7.64 9.60
C ARG A 120 -24.55 7.01 8.36
N LEU A 121 -24.51 5.69 8.29
CA LEU A 121 -23.91 4.94 7.16
C LEU A 121 -24.79 4.88 5.91
N ASP A 122 -26.07 5.28 6.03
CA ASP A 122 -27.03 5.28 4.89
C ASP A 122 -26.81 6.46 3.94
N ASP A 123 -25.92 7.40 4.28
CA ASP A 123 -25.52 8.48 3.38
C ASP A 123 -24.83 7.90 2.14
N PRO A 124 -25.24 8.26 0.91
CA PRO A 124 -24.61 7.81 -0.32
C PRO A 124 -23.09 8.03 -0.36
N ALA A 125 -22.62 9.16 0.18
CA ALA A 125 -21.19 9.44 0.28
C ALA A 125 -20.43 8.44 1.17
N MET A 126 -21.09 7.90 2.20
CA MET A 126 -20.51 6.84 3.05
C MET A 126 -20.49 5.51 2.33
N HIS A 127 -21.47 5.22 1.48
CA HIS A 127 -21.47 3.99 0.68
C HIS A 127 -20.30 3.94 -0.30
N ASP A 128 -20.09 5.01 -1.05
CA ASP A 128 -18.96 5.11 -2.00
C ASP A 128 -17.61 4.99 -1.28
N LEU A 129 -17.49 5.63 -0.12
CA LEU A 129 -16.28 5.54 0.71
C LEU A 129 -16.02 4.11 1.21
N ARG A 130 -17.05 3.35 1.56
CA ARG A 130 -16.95 1.93 1.97
C ARG A 130 -16.39 1.07 0.83
N ILE A 131 -16.90 1.25 -0.39
CA ILE A 131 -16.41 0.55 -1.58
C ILE A 131 -14.96 0.94 -1.88
N GLN A 132 -14.65 2.23 -1.84
CA GLN A 132 -13.29 2.74 -2.06
C GLN A 132 -12.29 2.10 -1.10
N LEU A 133 -12.59 2.06 0.21
CA LEU A 133 -11.68 1.46 1.20
C LEU A 133 -11.44 -0.04 0.95
N VAL A 134 -12.43 -0.78 0.48
CA VAL A 134 -12.25 -2.19 0.05
C VAL A 134 -11.30 -2.26 -1.15
N ALA A 135 -11.54 -1.46 -2.19
CA ALA A 135 -10.72 -1.46 -3.40
C ALA A 135 -9.26 -1.07 -3.10
N ASP A 136 -9.06 0.01 -2.36
CA ASP A 136 -7.73 0.54 -2.04
C ASP A 136 -6.94 -0.43 -1.15
N SER A 137 -7.58 -1.05 -0.17
CA SER A 137 -6.93 -2.05 0.69
C SER A 137 -6.60 -3.34 -0.08
N ALA A 138 -7.44 -3.76 -1.03
CA ALA A 138 -7.14 -4.90 -1.90
C ALA A 138 -5.92 -4.61 -2.81
N VAL A 139 -5.85 -3.42 -3.41
CA VAL A 139 -4.69 -2.97 -4.19
C VAL A 139 -3.44 -2.90 -3.33
N ALA A 140 -3.56 -2.39 -2.09
CA ALA A 140 -2.43 -2.33 -1.15
C ALA A 140 -1.90 -3.72 -0.79
N VAL A 141 -2.78 -4.70 -0.49
CA VAL A 141 -2.37 -6.09 -0.26
C VAL A 141 -1.64 -6.66 -1.48
N ALA A 142 -2.18 -6.46 -2.69
CA ALA A 142 -1.54 -6.94 -3.92
C ALA A 142 -0.15 -6.30 -4.14
N ALA A 143 -0.01 -5.00 -3.90
CA ALA A 143 1.25 -4.28 -4.00
C ALA A 143 2.29 -4.78 -2.97
N LEU A 144 1.88 -5.02 -1.73
CA LEU A 144 2.76 -5.54 -0.67
C LEU A 144 3.16 -7.00 -0.95
N LEU A 145 2.26 -7.84 -1.45
CA LEU A 145 2.59 -9.19 -1.93
C LEU A 145 3.60 -9.13 -3.07
N PHE A 146 3.39 -8.28 -4.07
CA PHE A 146 4.33 -8.09 -5.17
C PHE A 146 5.73 -7.69 -4.67
N THR A 147 5.84 -6.74 -3.74
CA THR A 147 7.13 -6.36 -3.16
C THR A 147 7.78 -7.49 -2.36
N THR A 148 6.97 -8.35 -1.73
CA THR A 148 7.44 -9.55 -1.02
C THR A 148 7.99 -10.58 -1.99
N VAL A 149 7.31 -10.84 -3.10
CA VAL A 149 7.79 -11.71 -4.18
C VAL A 149 9.14 -11.21 -4.71
N LEU A 150 9.26 -9.90 -5.02
CA LEU A 150 10.54 -9.31 -5.44
C LEU A 150 11.66 -9.50 -4.40
N ALA A 151 11.32 -9.45 -3.11
CA ALA A 151 12.30 -9.65 -2.04
C ALA A 151 12.78 -11.10 -1.92
N VAL A 152 11.91 -12.08 -2.20
CA VAL A 152 12.21 -13.51 -2.15
C VAL A 152 12.98 -13.95 -3.39
N TYR A 153 12.45 -13.65 -4.58
CA TYR A 153 13.04 -14.13 -5.85
C TYR A 153 14.26 -13.33 -6.29
N LYS A 154 14.41 -12.07 -5.87
CA LYS A 154 15.56 -11.20 -6.20
C LYS A 154 15.96 -11.28 -7.67
N PRO A 155 15.06 -10.96 -8.61
CA PRO A 155 15.33 -11.14 -10.02
C PRO A 155 16.59 -10.41 -10.43
N GLN A 156 17.38 -11.03 -11.30
CA GLN A 156 18.67 -10.51 -11.75
C GLN A 156 18.50 -9.19 -12.52
N GLY A 157 19.50 -8.33 -12.40
CA GLY A 157 19.60 -7.07 -13.12
C GLY A 157 20.13 -5.94 -12.25
N THR A 158 21.11 -5.22 -12.80
CA THR A 158 21.68 -4.03 -12.17
C THR A 158 21.24 -2.77 -12.91
N THR A 159 21.25 -1.64 -12.21
CA THR A 159 20.93 -0.34 -12.78
C THR A 159 22.13 0.30 -13.49
N SER A 160 23.25 -0.44 -13.64
CA SER A 160 24.44 0.04 -14.32
C SER A 160 24.16 0.33 -15.80
N ARG A 161 24.65 1.47 -16.29
CA ARG A 161 24.52 1.86 -17.71
C ARG A 161 25.22 0.91 -18.67
N SER A 162 26.19 0.11 -18.18
CA SER A 162 26.91 -0.87 -18.98
C SER A 162 26.13 -2.15 -19.24
N GLU A 163 25.05 -2.39 -18.53
CA GLU A 163 24.22 -3.59 -18.70
C GLU A 163 22.86 -3.24 -19.33
N PRO A 164 22.37 -4.05 -20.29
CA PRO A 164 21.06 -3.83 -20.87
C PRO A 164 19.96 -4.04 -19.80
N MET A 165 18.92 -3.20 -19.86
CA MET A 165 17.76 -3.33 -18.96
C MET A 165 17.12 -4.71 -19.12
N PRO A 166 16.93 -5.48 -18.03
CA PRO A 166 16.32 -6.80 -18.08
C PRO A 166 14.90 -6.78 -18.67
N ALA A 167 14.51 -7.83 -19.36
CA ALA A 167 13.20 -7.94 -20.00
C ALA A 167 12.06 -7.74 -19.01
N TRP A 168 12.13 -8.34 -17.82
CA TRP A 168 11.11 -8.20 -16.77
C TRP A 168 10.91 -6.75 -16.31
N VAL A 169 11.97 -5.93 -16.27
CA VAL A 169 11.88 -4.49 -15.93
C VAL A 169 11.21 -3.73 -17.07
N LYS A 170 11.50 -4.06 -18.33
CA LYS A 170 10.83 -3.46 -19.50
C LYS A 170 9.33 -3.74 -19.47
N TRP A 171 8.94 -4.97 -19.15
CA TRP A 171 7.54 -5.35 -18.99
C TRP A 171 6.84 -4.59 -17.86
N LEU A 172 7.45 -4.53 -16.67
CA LEU A 172 6.89 -3.77 -15.54
C LEU A 172 6.73 -2.28 -15.86
N ARG A 173 7.74 -1.69 -16.54
CA ARG A 173 7.64 -0.30 -17.00
C ARG A 173 6.51 -0.12 -18.00
N GLY A 174 6.36 -1.03 -18.95
CA GLY A 174 5.25 -1.02 -19.91
C GLY A 174 3.89 -1.08 -19.22
N LEU A 175 3.71 -1.99 -18.28
CA LEU A 175 2.47 -2.12 -17.50
C LEU A 175 2.20 -0.88 -16.65
N ALA A 176 3.21 -0.31 -16.00
CA ALA A 176 3.07 0.91 -15.20
C ALA A 176 2.67 2.11 -16.06
N LEU A 177 3.26 2.26 -17.24
CA LEU A 177 2.91 3.32 -18.20
C LEU A 177 1.50 3.13 -18.76
N ALA A 178 1.12 1.91 -19.09
CA ALA A 178 -0.24 1.59 -19.56
C ALA A 178 -1.29 1.85 -18.47
N GLY A 179 -1.01 1.45 -17.22
CA GLY A 179 -1.88 1.74 -16.08
C GLY A 179 -2.03 3.23 -15.79
N ALA A 180 -0.93 3.99 -15.84
CA ALA A 180 -0.96 5.44 -15.66
C ALA A 180 -1.74 6.13 -16.80
N ALA A 181 -1.56 5.68 -18.04
CA ALA A 181 -2.30 6.21 -19.19
C ALA A 181 -3.80 5.90 -19.10
N ALA A 182 -4.17 4.68 -18.71
CA ALA A 182 -5.56 4.28 -18.49
C ALA A 182 -6.21 5.10 -17.36
N PHE A 183 -5.49 5.30 -16.25
CA PHE A 183 -5.96 6.12 -15.13
C PHE A 183 -6.16 7.59 -15.55
N ALA A 184 -5.19 8.17 -16.25
CA ALA A 184 -5.29 9.54 -16.76
C ALA A 184 -6.47 9.70 -17.75
N LEU A 185 -6.66 8.73 -18.64
CA LEU A 185 -7.76 8.73 -19.59
C LEU A 185 -9.12 8.64 -18.87
N ALA A 186 -9.26 7.73 -17.90
CA ALA A 186 -10.48 7.62 -17.11
C ALA A 186 -10.79 8.93 -16.37
N HIS A 187 -9.77 9.55 -15.75
CA HIS A 187 -9.94 10.82 -15.04
C HIS A 187 -10.33 11.98 -15.98
N LEU A 188 -9.78 12.02 -17.19
CA LEU A 188 -10.15 13.02 -18.19
C LEU A 188 -11.58 12.83 -18.71
N LEU A 189 -12.03 11.58 -18.86
CA LEU A 189 -13.40 11.27 -19.30
C LEU A 189 -14.42 11.60 -18.20
N ASP A 190 -14.14 11.27 -16.95
CA ASP A 190 -15.02 11.61 -15.82
C ASP A 190 -15.09 13.12 -15.57
N GLY A 191 -13.96 13.83 -15.68
CA GLY A 191 -13.92 15.31 -15.57
C GLY A 191 -14.63 16.06 -16.71
N GLY A 192 -14.73 15.43 -17.88
CA GLY A 192 -15.42 16.00 -19.05
C GLY A 192 -16.96 15.90 -19.00
N MET A 193 -17.52 14.96 -18.25
CA MET A 193 -18.98 14.80 -18.12
C MET A 193 -19.62 15.62 -17.00
N GLY A 194 -18.81 16.16 -16.07
CA GLY A 194 -19.33 16.94 -14.93
C GLY A 194 -19.62 18.42 -15.19
N GLN A 195 -19.37 18.98 -16.40
CA GLN A 195 -19.52 20.41 -16.66
C GLN A 195 -20.71 20.82 -17.55
N HIS A 196 -21.61 19.92 -17.92
CA HIS A 196 -22.77 20.24 -18.75
C HIS A 196 -24.12 20.06 -18.05
N GLY A 197 -24.23 20.38 -16.77
CA GLY A 197 -25.48 20.26 -16.01
C GLY A 197 -25.81 21.47 -15.16
N VAL A 198 -25.61 22.71 -15.64
CA VAL A 198 -26.19 23.92 -15.02
C VAL A 198 -26.71 24.83 -16.10
N HIS A 199 -27.98 24.69 -16.44
CA HIS A 199 -28.86 25.73 -16.95
C HIS A 199 -30.23 25.60 -16.27
#